data_2706417bb16bbc7920173893f2096104
#
_entry.id   2706417bb16bbc7920173893f2096104
#
_cell.length_a   1.000
_cell.length_b   1.000
_cell.length_c   1.000
_cell.angle_alpha   90.00
_cell.angle_beta   90.00
_cell.angle_gamma   90.00
#
_symmetry.space_group_name_H-M   'P 1'
#
loop_
_entity.id
_entity.type
_entity.pdbx_description
1 polymer ?
#
loop_
_entity_poly.entity_id
_entity_poly.type
_entity_poly.pdbx_seq_one_letter_code
_entity_poly.pdbx_strand_id
1 'polypeptide(L)'
;MKLHALQKIGSGLAAVLLLAGCATESDALKLRTMGSLFFGGTVTHLANGETFHGDHGYAQFFIPQNARTYPLILWHGIGQSGRSFESTPDGREGFMALLPRRDWAVYIIDQPRRGRAGRTLATKVEHAVPTTMRESSAWNAFRNGVWDPPKAPYCHSVTQFPHDPASIDQFFRQQTPDTGAEPRTPEYYRFMGNTMAELLKQTGPAVLITHSNSGKYGWYSGMTAPESLKAIIAFEPGHFVLPEGERVFDPPAGTEAAGRNMQPLRVPETEFRKLAGIPILIIYGDNIAKEASHIFNENIWRLSSIRAKQLPKRLTAAAVTSA
;
A
#
# COMPACT_ATOMS: atom_id res chain seq x y z
N MET A 1 62.10 40.34 -23.06
CA MET A 1 61.06 41.24 -23.62
C MET A 1 59.73 40.60 -23.38
N LYS A 2 58.90 41.28 -22.51
CA LYS A 2 57.46 41.18 -22.28
C LYS A 2 56.86 39.89 -21.71
N LEU A 3 56.67 39.88 -20.39
CA LEU A 3 55.45 39.47 -19.66
C LEU A 3 54.19 39.81 -20.46
N HIS A 4 53.25 38.87 -20.50
CA HIS A 4 51.80 39.09 -20.33
C HIS A 4 51.08 37.75 -20.61
N ALA A 5 50.59 37.12 -19.58
CA ALA A 5 49.31 36.45 -19.55
C ALA A 5 49.12 35.56 -18.29
N LEU A 6 48.91 36.22 -17.18
CA LEU A 6 48.36 35.64 -15.95
C LEU A 6 47.24 36.56 -15.48
N GLN A 7 46.03 36.31 -15.97
CA GLN A 7 44.78 36.81 -15.35
C GLN A 7 43.61 36.33 -16.19
N LYS A 8 42.98 35.23 -15.74
CA LYS A 8 41.55 34.89 -15.92
C LYS A 8 41.29 33.41 -15.56
N ILE A 9 41.57 33.04 -14.34
CA ILE A 9 40.97 31.84 -13.73
C ILE A 9 40.60 32.24 -12.29
N GLY A 10 39.46 32.88 -12.13
CA GLY A 10 39.07 33.39 -10.83
C GLY A 10 37.61 33.86 -10.75
N SER A 11 36.74 33.34 -11.61
CA SER A 11 35.32 33.78 -11.57
C SER A 11 34.32 32.66 -11.77
N GLY A 12 34.76 31.37 -11.80
CA GLY A 12 33.87 30.23 -12.04
C GLY A 12 33.47 29.42 -10.80
N LEU A 13 34.10 29.68 -9.63
CA LEU A 13 33.86 28.89 -8.42
C LEU A 13 32.95 29.51 -7.39
N ALA A 14 32.55 30.76 -7.57
CA ALA A 14 31.70 31.49 -6.61
C ALA A 14 30.17 31.40 -6.90
N ALA A 15 29.79 30.86 -8.05
CA ALA A 15 28.37 30.80 -8.45
C ALA A 15 27.66 29.46 -8.14
N VAL A 16 28.36 28.42 -7.65
CA VAL A 16 27.77 27.12 -7.34
C VAL A 16 27.38 26.98 -5.85
N LEU A 17 27.80 27.89 -5.00
CA LEU A 17 27.55 27.84 -3.54
C LEU A 17 26.35 28.68 -3.06
N LEU A 18 25.54 29.24 -3.96
CA LEU A 18 24.38 30.10 -3.59
C LEU A 18 23.03 29.48 -3.94
N LEU A 19 22.96 28.19 -4.28
CA LEU A 19 21.70 27.43 -4.40
C LEU A 19 21.48 26.41 -3.26
N ALA A 20 22.22 26.51 -2.16
CA ALA A 20 21.74 26.02 -0.87
C ALA A 20 20.63 26.99 -0.45
N GLY A 21 19.45 26.81 -1.05
CA GLY A 21 18.25 27.50 -0.59
C GLY A 21 18.17 27.30 0.91
N CYS A 22 18.18 28.38 1.67
CA CYS A 22 17.86 28.35 3.09
C CYS A 22 16.47 27.72 3.21
N ALA A 23 16.40 26.40 3.47
CA ALA A 23 15.20 25.82 4.00
C ALA A 23 14.89 26.62 5.24
N THR A 24 13.80 27.36 5.24
CA THR A 24 13.39 28.11 6.41
C THR A 24 13.16 27.10 7.53
N GLU A 25 13.42 27.44 8.76
CA GLU A 25 13.24 26.52 9.90
C GLU A 25 11.82 25.90 9.93
N SER A 26 10.83 26.57 9.32
CA SER A 26 9.47 26.10 9.10
C SER A 26 9.36 24.89 8.16
N ASP A 27 10.34 24.67 7.26
CA ASP A 27 10.33 23.57 6.29
C ASP A 27 11.00 22.30 6.84
N ALA A 28 11.70 22.40 7.96
CA ALA A 28 12.34 21.26 8.61
C ALA A 28 11.29 20.29 9.18
N LEU A 29 11.50 18.99 8.96
CA LEU A 29 10.68 17.95 9.59
C LEU A 29 11.11 17.77 11.04
N LYS A 30 10.28 18.21 11.99
CA LYS A 30 10.56 18.14 13.43
C LYS A 30 10.01 16.85 14.03
N LEU A 31 10.89 15.85 14.22
CA LEU A 31 10.54 14.57 14.82
C LEU A 31 10.97 14.53 16.30
N ARG A 32 10.11 13.91 17.14
CA ARG A 32 10.47 13.50 18.49
C ARG A 32 11.33 12.23 18.45
N THR A 33 10.97 11.31 17.54
CA THR A 33 11.70 10.05 17.33
C THR A 33 11.36 9.45 15.97
N MET A 34 12.26 8.63 15.47
CA MET A 34 12.05 7.76 14.31
C MET A 34 12.80 6.44 14.55
N GLY A 35 12.37 5.38 13.89
CA GLY A 35 12.97 4.07 14.03
C GLY A 35 12.21 2.99 13.29
N SER A 36 12.44 1.75 13.70
CA SER A 36 11.72 0.61 13.12
C SER A 36 11.49 -0.46 14.18
N LEU A 37 10.53 -1.35 13.88
CA LEU A 37 10.20 -2.50 14.70
C LEU A 37 9.71 -3.66 13.84
N PHE A 38 9.73 -4.86 14.37
CA PHE A 38 9.06 -6.02 13.80
C PHE A 38 7.80 -6.36 14.60
N PHE A 39 6.81 -6.95 13.93
CA PHE A 39 5.53 -7.28 14.56
C PHE A 39 4.95 -8.59 14.02
N GLY A 40 4.23 -9.31 14.87
CA GLY A 40 3.66 -10.60 14.54
C GLY A 40 4.72 -11.65 14.18
N GLY A 41 4.34 -12.55 13.28
CA GLY A 41 5.23 -13.60 12.83
C GLY A 41 5.11 -14.91 13.60
N THR A 42 5.97 -15.86 13.23
CA THR A 42 6.03 -17.18 13.82
C THR A 42 7.47 -17.55 14.17
N VAL A 43 7.61 -18.40 15.20
CA VAL A 43 8.87 -19.02 15.56
C VAL A 43 8.73 -20.53 15.35
N THR A 44 9.58 -21.10 14.51
CA THR A 44 9.65 -22.54 14.31
C THR A 44 10.78 -23.12 15.14
N HIS A 45 10.46 -24.11 15.97
CA HIS A 45 11.43 -24.82 16.80
C HIS A 45 11.83 -26.11 16.08
N LEU A 46 13.13 -26.36 15.98
CA LEU A 46 13.69 -27.57 15.43
C LEU A 46 13.96 -28.60 16.52
N ALA A 47 14.04 -29.88 16.15
CA ALA A 47 14.30 -30.97 17.08
C ALA A 47 15.69 -30.88 17.78
N ASN A 48 16.65 -30.19 17.16
CA ASN A 48 17.97 -29.94 17.75
C ASN A 48 18.02 -28.72 18.69
N GLY A 49 16.86 -28.06 18.94
CA GLY A 49 16.75 -26.89 19.80
C GLY A 49 16.97 -25.55 19.12
N GLU A 50 17.33 -25.53 17.85
CA GLU A 50 17.42 -24.27 17.08
C GLU A 50 16.05 -23.72 16.71
N THR A 51 15.98 -22.41 16.42
CA THR A 51 14.75 -21.73 16.06
C THR A 51 14.93 -20.86 14.84
N PHE A 52 13.84 -20.71 14.07
CA PHE A 52 13.74 -19.76 12.96
C PHE A 52 12.58 -18.79 13.19
N HIS A 53 12.83 -17.51 12.89
CA HIS A 53 11.80 -16.47 12.88
C HIS A 53 11.39 -16.14 11.45
N GLY A 54 10.09 -16.07 11.18
CA GLY A 54 9.57 -15.71 9.86
C GLY A 54 8.14 -15.21 9.93
N ASP A 55 7.60 -14.89 8.78
CA ASP A 55 6.22 -14.40 8.60
C ASP A 55 5.86 -13.17 9.48
N HIS A 56 6.88 -12.45 9.99
CA HIS A 56 6.69 -11.19 10.71
C HIS A 56 6.62 -10.01 9.73
N GLY A 57 5.89 -8.97 10.10
CA GLY A 57 5.90 -7.69 9.42
C GLY A 57 7.04 -6.78 9.92
N TYR A 58 7.35 -5.77 9.15
CA TYR A 58 8.29 -4.69 9.50
C TYR A 58 7.56 -3.35 9.44
N ALA A 59 7.81 -2.48 10.40
CA ALA A 59 7.31 -1.11 10.40
C ALA A 59 8.44 -0.12 10.62
N GLN A 60 8.50 0.91 9.78
CA GLN A 60 9.31 2.09 9.99
C GLN A 60 8.40 3.21 10.47
N PHE A 61 8.82 3.95 11.51
CA PHE A 61 7.97 4.98 12.09
C PHE A 61 8.65 6.34 12.19
N PHE A 62 7.82 7.39 12.10
CA PHE A 62 8.18 8.79 12.18
C PHE A 62 7.18 9.48 13.11
N ILE A 63 7.63 9.90 14.28
CA ILE A 63 6.78 10.50 15.31
C ILE A 63 7.13 11.99 15.43
N PRO A 64 6.25 12.90 15.01
CA PRO A 64 6.49 14.34 15.17
C PRO A 64 6.48 14.76 16.64
N GLN A 65 7.05 15.93 16.93
CA GLN A 65 7.14 16.46 18.30
C GLN A 65 5.75 16.60 18.94
N ASN A 66 4.79 17.12 18.19
CA ASN A 66 3.41 17.36 18.62
C ASN A 66 2.44 16.38 17.96
N ALA A 67 2.72 15.08 18.08
CA ALA A 67 1.93 14.05 17.41
C ALA A 67 0.45 14.08 17.83
N ARG A 68 -0.45 13.96 16.83
CA ARG A 68 -1.88 13.74 17.03
C ARG A 68 -2.11 12.43 17.79
N THR A 69 -3.29 12.30 18.41
CA THR A 69 -3.64 11.17 19.30
C THR A 69 -3.49 9.81 18.64
N TYR A 70 -3.95 9.67 17.38
CA TYR A 70 -3.93 8.38 16.69
C TYR A 70 -2.88 8.39 15.58
N PRO A 71 -1.95 7.43 15.54
CA PRO A 71 -1.02 7.29 14.43
C PRO A 71 -1.74 6.78 13.17
N LEU A 72 -1.09 7.00 12.03
CA LEU A 72 -1.48 6.44 10.73
C LEU A 72 -0.58 5.25 10.42
N ILE A 73 -1.19 4.12 10.07
CA ILE A 73 -0.48 2.93 9.57
C ILE A 73 -0.71 2.84 8.08
N LEU A 74 0.36 2.88 7.28
CA LEU A 74 0.32 2.87 5.81
C LEU A 74 0.68 1.48 5.29
N TRP A 75 -0.25 0.82 4.60
CA TRP A 75 -0.10 -0.54 4.07
C TRP A 75 -0.14 -0.54 2.53
N HIS A 76 0.94 -0.97 1.92
CA HIS A 76 1.15 -0.99 0.47
C HIS A 76 0.29 -2.00 -0.30
N GLY A 77 0.25 -1.87 -1.62
CA GLY A 77 -0.44 -2.78 -2.55
C GLY A 77 0.40 -4.01 -2.95
N ILE A 78 -0.17 -4.79 -3.89
CA ILE A 78 0.54 -5.95 -4.47
C ILE A 78 1.79 -5.51 -5.22
N GLY A 79 2.85 -6.32 -5.14
CA GLY A 79 4.12 -6.03 -5.83
C GLY A 79 4.85 -4.80 -5.30
N GLN A 80 4.48 -4.29 -4.12
CA GLN A 80 5.05 -3.11 -3.52
C GLN A 80 5.60 -3.39 -2.11
N SER A 81 6.20 -2.38 -1.52
CA SER A 81 6.62 -2.32 -0.12
C SER A 81 6.32 -0.93 0.44
N GLY A 82 6.71 -0.66 1.67
CA GLY A 82 6.64 0.66 2.29
C GLY A 82 7.30 1.77 1.48
N ARG A 83 8.23 1.41 0.58
CA ARG A 83 8.90 2.34 -0.34
C ARG A 83 7.91 3.22 -1.12
N SER A 84 6.72 2.71 -1.46
CA SER A 84 5.70 3.45 -2.19
C SER A 84 5.16 4.68 -1.45
N PHE A 85 5.41 4.80 -0.15
CA PHE A 85 5.02 5.95 0.67
C PHE A 85 6.19 6.88 1.03
N GLU A 86 7.43 6.51 0.69
CA GLU A 86 8.63 7.28 1.05
C GLU A 86 8.81 8.50 0.15
N SER A 87 8.81 8.29 -1.16
CA SER A 87 8.85 9.37 -2.16
C SER A 87 8.16 8.94 -3.44
N THR A 88 7.77 9.92 -4.26
CA THR A 88 7.28 9.67 -5.61
C THR A 88 8.42 9.26 -6.56
N PRO A 89 8.14 8.64 -7.73
CA PRO A 89 9.18 8.26 -8.69
C PRO A 89 10.03 9.43 -9.19
N ASP A 90 9.47 10.63 -9.25
CA ASP A 90 10.14 11.87 -9.64
C ASP A 90 10.85 12.59 -8.46
N GLY A 91 10.96 11.92 -7.30
CA GLY A 91 11.73 12.40 -6.16
C GLY A 91 11.01 13.37 -5.23
N ARG A 92 9.73 13.71 -5.45
CA ARG A 92 8.98 14.50 -4.49
C ARG A 92 8.74 13.74 -3.18
N GLU A 93 8.53 14.48 -2.10
CA GLU A 93 8.21 13.90 -0.79
C GLU A 93 6.93 13.04 -0.86
N GLY A 94 7.00 11.85 -0.26
CA GLY A 94 5.84 10.98 -0.04
C GLY A 94 5.19 11.20 1.32
N PHE A 95 4.25 10.34 1.65
CA PHE A 95 3.50 10.38 2.91
C PHE A 95 4.39 10.26 4.15
N MET A 96 5.57 9.63 4.00
CA MET A 96 6.60 9.55 5.04
C MET A 96 6.98 10.92 5.61
N ALA A 97 7.02 11.96 4.78
CA ALA A 97 7.35 13.33 5.17
C ALA A 97 6.11 14.24 5.28
N LEU A 98 5.20 14.13 4.31
CA LEU A 98 4.03 15.01 4.21
C LEU A 98 3.07 14.90 5.42
N LEU A 99 2.91 13.71 5.97
CA LEU A 99 1.98 13.48 7.08
C LEU A 99 2.59 13.91 8.43
N PRO A 100 3.86 13.60 8.76
CA PRO A 100 4.48 14.12 9.97
C PRO A 100 4.62 15.64 9.99
N ARG A 101 4.75 16.32 8.84
CA ARG A 101 4.67 17.79 8.77
C ARG A 101 3.30 18.35 9.20
N ARG A 102 2.28 17.51 9.25
CA ARG A 102 0.92 17.82 9.72
C ARG A 102 0.61 17.18 11.07
N ASP A 103 1.65 16.89 11.84
CA ASP A 103 1.60 16.30 13.18
C ASP A 103 0.99 14.89 13.24
N TRP A 104 0.96 14.15 12.14
CA TRP A 104 0.60 12.75 12.16
C TRP A 104 1.82 11.87 12.44
N ALA A 105 1.75 11.07 13.51
CA ALA A 105 2.66 9.94 13.66
C ALA A 105 2.37 8.91 12.55
N VAL A 106 3.40 8.42 11.87
CA VAL A 106 3.27 7.53 10.71
C VAL A 106 4.07 6.27 10.94
N TYR A 107 3.43 5.14 10.66
CA TYR A 107 4.04 3.82 10.56
C TYR A 107 3.90 3.32 9.13
N ILE A 108 5.01 3.17 8.42
CA ILE A 108 5.06 2.61 7.07
C ILE A 108 5.45 1.15 7.18
N ILE A 109 4.59 0.25 6.73
CA ILE A 109 4.84 -1.17 6.91
C ILE A 109 5.26 -1.87 5.62
N ASP A 110 6.10 -2.87 5.77
CA ASP A 110 6.27 -3.97 4.84
C ASP A 110 5.52 -5.16 5.43
N GLN A 111 4.51 -5.65 4.70
CA GLN A 111 3.74 -6.81 5.15
C GLN A 111 4.61 -8.07 5.18
N PRO A 112 4.25 -9.12 5.93
CA PRO A 112 4.93 -10.41 5.85
C PRO A 112 5.19 -10.84 4.41
N ARG A 113 6.38 -11.37 4.15
CA ARG A 113 6.83 -11.83 2.81
C ARG A 113 7.08 -10.72 1.80
N ARG A 114 7.27 -9.47 2.24
CA ARG A 114 7.59 -8.32 1.38
C ARG A 114 8.71 -7.46 1.98
N GLY A 115 9.52 -6.88 1.11
CA GLY A 115 10.51 -5.87 1.47
C GLY A 115 11.42 -6.31 2.60
N ARG A 116 11.40 -5.55 3.71
CA ARG A 116 12.22 -5.77 4.92
C ARG A 116 11.59 -6.75 5.92
N ALA A 117 10.37 -7.21 5.64
CA ALA A 117 9.65 -8.15 6.50
C ALA A 117 10.18 -9.59 6.39
N GLY A 118 9.77 -10.44 7.34
CA GLY A 118 10.17 -11.84 7.37
C GLY A 118 9.60 -12.66 6.21
N ARG A 119 10.44 -13.54 5.68
CA ARG A 119 10.03 -14.52 4.69
C ARG A 119 9.10 -15.57 5.30
N THR A 120 8.44 -16.35 4.46
CA THR A 120 7.71 -17.52 4.93
C THR A 120 8.63 -18.59 5.52
N LEU A 121 8.17 -19.27 6.57
CA LEU A 121 8.80 -20.46 7.13
C LEU A 121 8.20 -21.75 6.56
N ALA A 122 7.27 -21.68 5.60
CA ALA A 122 6.73 -22.86 4.94
C ALA A 122 7.87 -23.64 4.27
N THR A 123 7.98 -24.92 4.61
CA THR A 123 9.06 -25.80 4.16
C THR A 123 8.93 -26.26 2.72
N LYS A 124 7.77 -26.05 2.08
CA LYS A 124 7.54 -26.42 0.69
C LYS A 124 8.16 -25.38 -0.24
N VAL A 125 8.99 -25.88 -1.13
CA VAL A 125 9.84 -25.17 -2.09
C VAL A 125 9.05 -24.42 -3.18
N GLU A 126 7.74 -24.55 -3.25
CA GLU A 126 6.86 -23.99 -4.29
C GLU A 126 6.99 -22.48 -4.50
N HIS A 127 7.64 -21.78 -3.56
CA HIS A 127 7.84 -20.33 -3.60
C HIS A 127 9.27 -19.92 -3.18
N ALA A 128 10.23 -20.77 -3.47
CA ALA A 128 11.64 -20.47 -3.19
C ALA A 128 12.21 -19.36 -4.09
N VAL A 129 11.59 -19.17 -5.27
CA VAL A 129 11.99 -18.12 -6.21
C VAL A 129 11.08 -16.92 -6.01
N PRO A 130 11.64 -15.75 -5.66
CA PRO A 130 10.86 -14.52 -5.56
C PRO A 130 10.15 -14.21 -6.88
N THR A 131 8.87 -13.83 -6.79
CA THR A 131 8.09 -13.39 -7.95
C THR A 131 7.97 -11.89 -7.97
N THR A 132 8.00 -11.31 -9.17
CA THR A 132 7.82 -9.87 -9.38
C THR A 132 6.81 -9.61 -10.48
N MET A 133 6.28 -8.39 -10.50
CA MET A 133 5.33 -7.95 -11.51
C MET A 133 6.06 -7.57 -12.80
N ARG A 134 5.52 -7.97 -13.96
CA ARG A 134 6.01 -7.49 -15.26
C ARG A 134 5.70 -6.01 -15.40
N GLU A 135 6.56 -5.27 -16.12
CA GLU A 135 6.39 -3.82 -16.32
C GLU A 135 5.03 -3.48 -16.95
N SER A 136 4.60 -4.19 -18.00
CA SER A 136 3.28 -3.96 -18.62
C SER A 136 2.13 -4.25 -17.67
N SER A 137 2.27 -5.26 -16.80
CA SER A 137 1.27 -5.57 -15.78
C SER A 137 1.19 -4.47 -14.73
N ALA A 138 2.35 -3.96 -14.27
CA ALA A 138 2.41 -2.84 -13.34
C ALA A 138 1.82 -1.57 -13.97
N TRP A 139 2.20 -1.27 -15.21
CA TRP A 139 1.70 -0.11 -15.95
C TRP A 139 0.17 -0.07 -16.02
N ASN A 140 -0.43 -1.19 -16.42
CA ASN A 140 -1.87 -1.33 -16.55
C ASN A 140 -2.58 -1.38 -15.18
N ALA A 141 -2.00 -2.06 -14.19
CA ALA A 141 -2.58 -2.19 -12.86
C ALA A 141 -2.65 -0.85 -12.12
N PHE A 142 -1.63 0.00 -12.27
CA PHE A 142 -1.58 1.32 -11.64
C PHE A 142 -2.18 2.43 -12.52
N ARG A 143 -2.77 2.08 -13.65
CA ARG A 143 -3.46 2.99 -14.59
C ARG A 143 -2.60 4.19 -15.03
N ASN A 144 -1.31 3.97 -15.21
CA ASN A 144 -0.44 4.97 -15.83
C ASN A 144 -0.78 5.18 -17.30
N GLY A 145 -1.32 4.15 -17.92
CA GLY A 145 -1.76 4.12 -19.31
C GLY A 145 -2.13 2.71 -19.75
N VAL A 146 -2.01 2.43 -21.01
CA VAL A 146 -2.23 1.11 -21.61
C VAL A 146 -0.94 0.60 -22.22
N TRP A 147 -0.53 -0.61 -21.84
CA TRP A 147 0.61 -1.32 -22.42
C TRP A 147 0.22 -2.74 -22.78
N ASP A 148 0.14 -2.99 -24.08
CA ASP A 148 -0.19 -4.28 -24.68
C ASP A 148 0.99 -4.72 -25.59
N PRO A 149 2.03 -5.37 -25.04
CA PRO A 149 3.20 -5.80 -25.80
C PRO A 149 2.82 -6.65 -27.03
N PRO A 150 3.52 -6.51 -28.18
CA PRO A 150 4.79 -5.79 -28.37
C PRO A 150 4.66 -4.28 -28.64
N LYS A 151 3.47 -3.71 -28.57
CA LYS A 151 3.27 -2.27 -28.76
C LYS A 151 3.95 -1.49 -27.65
N ALA A 152 4.38 -0.26 -27.95
CA ALA A 152 4.89 0.66 -26.94
C ALA A 152 3.80 1.06 -25.93
N PRO A 153 4.18 1.39 -24.68
CA PRO A 153 3.22 1.88 -23.68
C PRO A 153 2.61 3.22 -24.13
N TYR A 154 1.32 3.35 -23.87
CA TYR A 154 0.59 4.60 -24.01
C TYR A 154 0.31 5.16 -22.62
N CYS A 155 0.51 6.47 -22.42
CA CYS A 155 0.17 7.16 -21.18
C CYS A 155 -1.20 7.80 -21.27
N HIS A 156 -2.00 7.73 -20.20
CA HIS A 156 -3.22 8.54 -20.12
C HIS A 156 -2.87 10.02 -20.06
N SER A 157 -3.51 10.82 -20.91
CA SER A 157 -3.20 12.26 -21.04
C SER A 157 -3.50 13.10 -19.81
N VAL A 158 -4.37 12.62 -18.94
CA VAL A 158 -4.81 13.31 -17.72
C VAL A 158 -4.14 12.77 -16.45
N THR A 159 -3.22 11.81 -16.56
CA THR A 159 -2.49 11.32 -15.39
C THR A 159 -1.51 12.35 -14.87
N GLN A 160 -1.37 12.43 -13.55
CA GLN A 160 -0.32 13.22 -12.89
C GLN A 160 0.99 12.43 -12.70
N PHE A 161 1.03 11.20 -13.20
CA PHE A 161 2.25 10.38 -13.19
C PHE A 161 3.30 11.04 -14.10
N PRO A 162 4.56 11.17 -13.64
CA PRO A 162 5.62 11.78 -14.45
C PRO A 162 5.95 10.89 -15.66
N HIS A 163 6.12 11.53 -16.82
CA HIS A 163 6.30 10.83 -18.10
C HIS A 163 7.75 10.76 -18.56
N ASP A 164 8.69 11.31 -17.78
CA ASP A 164 10.10 11.24 -18.13
C ASP A 164 10.66 9.83 -17.87
N PRO A 165 11.65 9.40 -18.67
CA PRO A 165 12.21 8.03 -18.58
C PRO A 165 12.79 7.67 -17.22
N ALA A 166 13.38 8.63 -16.50
CA ALA A 166 13.99 8.38 -15.21
C ALA A 166 12.93 8.06 -14.15
N SER A 167 11.84 8.81 -14.12
CA SER A 167 10.71 8.56 -13.23
C SER A 167 10.00 7.23 -13.54
N ILE A 168 9.85 6.91 -14.83
CA ILE A 168 9.28 5.61 -15.26
C ILE A 168 10.20 4.45 -14.79
N ASP A 169 11.51 4.57 -14.95
CA ASP A 169 12.47 3.58 -14.45
C ASP A 169 12.37 3.42 -12.92
N GLN A 170 12.29 4.52 -12.17
CA GLN A 170 12.10 4.48 -10.72
C GLN A 170 10.78 3.81 -10.31
N PHE A 171 9.71 4.03 -11.07
CA PHE A 171 8.44 3.35 -10.85
C PHE A 171 8.55 1.84 -11.04
N PHE A 172 9.27 1.36 -12.05
CA PHE A 172 9.46 -0.07 -12.23
C PHE A 172 10.39 -0.69 -11.18
N ARG A 173 11.43 0.02 -10.77
CA ARG A 173 12.38 -0.44 -9.72
C ARG A 173 11.73 -0.56 -8.35
N GLN A 174 10.67 0.18 -8.06
CA GLN A 174 9.96 0.04 -6.77
C GLN A 174 9.16 -1.26 -6.66
N GLN A 175 8.97 -2.01 -7.76
CA GLN A 175 8.28 -3.29 -7.71
C GLN A 175 9.09 -4.27 -6.86
N THR A 176 8.50 -4.71 -5.76
CA THR A 176 9.18 -5.52 -4.74
C THR A 176 8.79 -6.98 -4.89
N PRO A 177 9.74 -7.88 -5.10
CA PRO A 177 9.47 -9.32 -5.12
C PRO A 177 8.87 -9.81 -3.80
N ASP A 178 8.06 -10.86 -3.86
CA ASP A 178 7.68 -11.60 -2.66
C ASP A 178 8.81 -12.56 -2.22
N THR A 179 8.78 -12.91 -0.94
CA THR A 179 9.69 -13.91 -0.33
C THR A 179 8.90 -15.11 0.19
N GLY A 180 7.74 -15.35 -0.39
CA GLY A 180 6.83 -16.44 -0.10
C GLY A 180 5.44 -16.18 -0.66
N ALA A 181 4.66 -17.24 -0.81
CA ALA A 181 3.31 -17.15 -1.38
C ALA A 181 2.38 -16.25 -0.58
N GLU A 182 1.56 -15.52 -1.31
CA GLU A 182 0.41 -14.79 -0.79
C GLU A 182 -0.89 -15.48 -1.26
N PRO A 183 -1.26 -16.63 -0.68
CA PRO A 183 -2.41 -17.40 -1.15
C PRO A 183 -3.71 -16.63 -0.95
N ARG A 184 -4.63 -16.81 -1.88
CA ARG A 184 -5.95 -16.17 -1.82
C ARG A 184 -6.92 -17.03 -1.01
N THR A 185 -6.61 -17.24 0.27
CA THR A 185 -7.42 -18.05 1.17
C THR A 185 -7.86 -17.28 2.42
N PRO A 186 -9.01 -17.62 3.00
CA PRO A 186 -9.47 -16.99 4.25
C PRO A 186 -8.46 -17.10 5.40
N GLU A 187 -7.72 -18.21 5.47
CA GLU A 187 -6.68 -18.46 6.49
C GLU A 187 -5.56 -17.44 6.37
N TYR A 188 -5.08 -17.20 5.15
CA TYR A 188 -4.04 -16.21 4.91
C TYR A 188 -4.52 -14.79 5.22
N TYR A 189 -5.76 -14.48 4.91
CA TYR A 189 -6.33 -13.16 5.22
C TYR A 189 -6.49 -12.96 6.72
N ARG A 190 -6.90 -14.00 7.47
CA ARG A 190 -6.91 -13.95 8.94
C ARG A 190 -5.50 -13.81 9.52
N PHE A 191 -4.53 -14.53 8.97
CA PHE A 191 -3.13 -14.39 9.34
C PHE A 191 -2.67 -12.93 9.20
N MET A 192 -2.98 -12.27 8.09
CA MET A 192 -2.63 -10.85 7.86
C MET A 192 -3.37 -9.93 8.82
N GLY A 193 -4.64 -10.17 9.11
CA GLY A 193 -5.40 -9.43 10.12
C GLY A 193 -4.82 -9.58 11.53
N ASN A 194 -4.44 -10.79 11.91
CA ASN A 194 -3.79 -11.07 13.20
C ASN A 194 -2.43 -10.40 13.30
N THR A 195 -1.64 -10.41 12.23
CA THR A 195 -0.35 -9.72 12.19
C THR A 195 -0.52 -8.21 12.40
N MET A 196 -1.54 -7.59 11.80
CA MET A 196 -1.86 -6.18 12.05
C MET A 196 -2.30 -5.95 13.50
N ALA A 197 -3.06 -6.86 14.11
CA ALA A 197 -3.44 -6.74 15.50
C ALA A 197 -2.21 -6.72 16.44
N GLU A 198 -1.15 -7.47 16.11
CA GLU A 198 0.12 -7.42 16.87
C GLU A 198 0.82 -6.06 16.73
N LEU A 199 0.75 -5.40 15.56
CA LEU A 199 1.24 -4.03 15.42
C LEU A 199 0.41 -3.06 16.25
N LEU A 200 -0.91 -3.19 16.23
CA LEU A 200 -1.81 -2.33 16.98
C LEU A 200 -1.60 -2.42 18.50
N LYS A 201 -1.14 -3.57 19.03
CA LYS A 201 -0.72 -3.68 20.45
C LYS A 201 0.49 -2.80 20.76
N GLN A 202 1.37 -2.59 19.78
CA GLN A 202 2.60 -1.79 19.96
C GLN A 202 2.36 -0.29 19.72
N THR A 203 1.52 0.05 18.73
CA THR A 203 1.22 1.45 18.36
C THR A 203 0.12 2.08 19.21
N GLY A 204 -0.72 1.26 19.86
CA GLY A 204 -2.02 1.65 20.37
C GLY A 204 -3.05 1.83 19.23
N PRO A 205 -4.25 2.36 19.57
CA PRO A 205 -5.31 2.59 18.58
C PRO A 205 -4.85 3.50 17.45
N ALA A 206 -5.16 3.13 16.20
CA ALA A 206 -4.64 3.79 15.01
C ALA A 206 -5.69 3.96 13.89
N VAL A 207 -5.38 4.78 12.91
CA VAL A 207 -6.08 4.84 11.62
C VAL A 207 -5.28 4.01 10.62
N LEU A 208 -5.94 3.05 9.98
CA LEU A 208 -5.32 2.18 8.98
C LEU A 208 -5.58 2.71 7.58
N ILE A 209 -4.51 2.92 6.82
CA ILE A 209 -4.56 3.33 5.42
C ILE A 209 -4.08 2.15 4.58
N THR A 210 -4.93 1.64 3.70
CA THR A 210 -4.62 0.52 2.81
C THR A 210 -4.63 0.95 1.35
N HIS A 211 -3.88 0.25 0.52
CA HIS A 211 -3.88 0.46 -0.92
C HIS A 211 -4.05 -0.87 -1.67
N SER A 212 -4.99 -0.91 -2.61
CA SER A 212 -5.17 -2.03 -3.55
C SER A 212 -5.30 -3.39 -2.84
N ASN A 213 -4.31 -4.26 -2.98
CA ASN A 213 -4.30 -5.61 -2.44
C ASN A 213 -4.45 -5.64 -0.90
N SER A 214 -3.90 -4.67 -0.19
CA SER A 214 -4.01 -4.62 1.27
C SER A 214 -5.42 -4.21 1.76
N GLY A 215 -6.29 -3.73 0.90
CA GLY A 215 -7.69 -3.46 1.27
C GLY A 215 -8.37 -4.66 1.90
N LYS A 216 -8.20 -5.86 1.32
CA LYS A 216 -8.76 -7.09 1.89
C LYS A 216 -8.20 -7.41 3.28
N TYR A 217 -6.91 -7.16 3.51
CA TYR A 217 -6.27 -7.34 4.82
C TYR A 217 -6.75 -6.29 5.82
N GLY A 218 -7.05 -5.07 5.35
CA GLY A 218 -7.66 -4.02 6.15
C GLY A 218 -9.02 -4.42 6.70
N TRP A 219 -9.86 -5.07 5.89
CA TRP A 219 -11.15 -5.60 6.37
C TRP A 219 -10.96 -6.66 7.45
N TYR A 220 -10.06 -7.61 7.23
CA TYR A 220 -9.74 -8.64 8.23
C TYR A 220 -9.12 -8.05 9.49
N SER A 221 -8.29 -7.02 9.38
CA SER A 221 -7.76 -6.27 10.55
C SER A 221 -8.89 -5.64 11.37
N GLY A 222 -9.87 -5.03 10.69
CA GLY A 222 -11.05 -4.45 11.34
C GLY A 222 -11.91 -5.49 12.06
N MET A 223 -12.06 -6.67 11.49
CA MET A 223 -12.77 -7.77 12.12
C MET A 223 -11.99 -8.40 13.29
N THR A 224 -10.65 -8.40 13.22
CA THR A 224 -9.78 -8.99 14.25
C THR A 224 -9.59 -8.07 15.46
N ALA A 225 -9.41 -6.77 15.24
CA ALA A 225 -9.12 -5.79 16.29
C ALA A 225 -9.98 -4.52 16.13
N PRO A 226 -11.32 -4.63 16.15
CA PRO A 226 -12.23 -3.51 15.88
C PRO A 226 -12.03 -2.35 16.84
N GLU A 227 -11.74 -2.61 18.11
CA GLU A 227 -11.56 -1.58 19.14
C GLU A 227 -10.30 -0.73 18.93
N SER A 228 -9.30 -1.32 18.26
CA SER A 228 -8.01 -0.67 18.02
C SER A 228 -7.96 0.10 16.70
N LEU A 229 -8.90 -0.08 15.80
CA LEU A 229 -9.00 0.67 14.57
C LEU A 229 -10.01 1.82 14.68
N LYS A 230 -9.49 3.06 14.66
CA LYS A 230 -10.31 4.27 14.77
C LYS A 230 -10.91 4.72 13.43
N ALA A 231 -10.32 4.31 12.33
CA ALA A 231 -10.87 4.39 10.98
C ALA A 231 -10.06 3.49 10.03
N ILE A 232 -10.67 3.16 8.89
CA ILE A 232 -10.00 2.55 7.75
C ILE A 232 -10.15 3.48 6.55
N ILE A 233 -9.04 3.87 5.94
CA ILE A 233 -9.01 4.61 4.67
C ILE A 233 -8.46 3.66 3.61
N ALA A 234 -9.31 3.26 2.67
CA ALA A 234 -8.96 2.29 1.65
C ALA A 234 -8.85 2.96 0.28
N PHE A 235 -7.61 3.13 -0.18
CA PHE A 235 -7.34 3.58 -1.54
C PHE A 235 -7.48 2.39 -2.49
N GLU A 236 -8.48 2.45 -3.37
CA GLU A 236 -8.71 1.48 -4.45
C GLU A 236 -8.66 0.01 -3.98
N PRO A 237 -9.44 -0.37 -2.95
CA PRO A 237 -9.35 -1.71 -2.40
C PRO A 237 -9.67 -2.75 -3.48
N GLY A 238 -8.80 -3.78 -3.58
CA GLY A 238 -8.95 -4.81 -4.60
C GLY A 238 -10.18 -5.68 -4.40
N HIS A 239 -10.38 -6.21 -3.18
CA HIS A 239 -11.51 -7.07 -2.84
C HIS A 239 -12.28 -6.51 -1.67
N PHE A 240 -13.61 -6.71 -1.72
CA PHE A 240 -14.51 -6.40 -0.62
C PHE A 240 -14.84 -7.66 0.17
N VAL A 241 -15.27 -7.47 1.40
CA VAL A 241 -15.82 -8.50 2.26
C VAL A 241 -17.33 -8.33 2.31
N LEU A 242 -18.08 -9.45 2.26
CA LEU A 242 -19.52 -9.49 2.41
C LEU A 242 -19.93 -10.69 3.27
N PRO A 243 -21.06 -10.63 3.94
CA PRO A 243 -21.61 -11.79 4.64
C PRO A 243 -21.85 -12.99 3.71
N GLU A 244 -21.79 -14.19 4.26
CA GLU A 244 -22.22 -15.40 3.58
C GLU A 244 -23.69 -15.25 3.14
N GLY A 245 -24.00 -15.73 1.92
CA GLY A 245 -25.35 -15.65 1.34
C GLY A 245 -25.73 -14.28 0.77
N GLU A 246 -24.96 -13.22 1.01
CA GLU A 246 -25.25 -11.90 0.43
C GLU A 246 -25.10 -11.93 -1.10
N ARG A 247 -26.07 -11.34 -1.82
CA ARG A 247 -25.99 -11.22 -3.28
C ARG A 247 -24.92 -10.18 -3.66
N VAL A 248 -24.12 -10.51 -4.64
CA VAL A 248 -23.12 -9.61 -5.23
C VAL A 248 -23.70 -8.97 -6.46
N PHE A 249 -23.34 -7.71 -6.74
CA PHE A 249 -23.65 -7.08 -8.02
C PHE A 249 -23.03 -7.87 -9.16
N ASP A 250 -23.85 -8.21 -10.15
CA ASP A 250 -23.39 -8.91 -11.34
C ASP A 250 -22.34 -8.09 -12.08
N PRO A 251 -21.30 -8.71 -12.64
CA PRO A 251 -20.33 -8.00 -13.43
C PRO A 251 -21.01 -7.45 -14.71
N PRO A 252 -20.72 -6.21 -15.11
CA PRO A 252 -21.20 -5.70 -16.38
C PRO A 252 -20.75 -6.58 -17.54
N ALA A 253 -21.54 -6.63 -18.61
CA ALA A 253 -21.21 -7.39 -19.82
C ALA A 253 -19.79 -7.08 -20.31
N GLY A 254 -19.05 -8.12 -20.72
CA GLY A 254 -17.65 -8.03 -21.14
C GLY A 254 -16.62 -7.94 -19.99
N THR A 255 -17.06 -8.02 -18.72
CA THR A 255 -16.17 -8.00 -17.56
C THR A 255 -16.23 -9.28 -16.72
N GLU A 256 -16.75 -10.38 -17.27
CA GLU A 256 -17.01 -11.64 -16.55
C GLU A 256 -15.72 -12.25 -15.97
N ALA A 257 -14.60 -12.18 -16.71
CA ALA A 257 -13.30 -12.65 -16.22
C ALA A 257 -12.83 -11.85 -15.00
N ALA A 258 -12.96 -10.53 -15.04
CA ALA A 258 -12.72 -9.67 -13.88
C ALA A 258 -13.70 -10.00 -12.75
N GLY A 259 -14.96 -10.29 -13.06
CA GLY A 259 -15.99 -10.73 -12.12
C GLY A 259 -15.59 -11.97 -11.35
N ARG A 260 -15.05 -12.97 -12.02
CA ARG A 260 -14.53 -14.20 -11.38
C ARG A 260 -13.32 -13.91 -10.50
N ASN A 261 -12.40 -13.06 -10.95
CA ASN A 261 -11.20 -12.69 -10.18
C ASN A 261 -11.54 -11.89 -8.92
N MET A 262 -12.52 -11.01 -9.01
CA MET A 262 -12.88 -10.03 -7.99
C MET A 262 -14.07 -10.47 -7.12
N GLN A 263 -14.30 -11.77 -6.95
CA GLN A 263 -15.35 -12.23 -6.04
C GLN A 263 -15.11 -11.67 -4.63
N PRO A 264 -16.15 -11.16 -3.95
CA PRO A 264 -16.04 -10.74 -2.57
C PRO A 264 -15.61 -11.88 -1.67
N LEU A 265 -14.86 -11.54 -0.66
CA LEU A 265 -14.50 -12.47 0.41
C LEU A 265 -15.72 -12.72 1.26
N ARG A 266 -16.00 -13.98 1.57
CA ARG A 266 -17.17 -14.39 2.35
C ARG A 266 -16.79 -14.60 3.80
N VAL A 267 -17.56 -13.99 4.70
CA VAL A 267 -17.35 -14.11 6.15
C VAL A 267 -18.69 -14.31 6.84
N PRO A 268 -18.73 -14.94 8.03
CA PRO A 268 -19.93 -15.00 8.84
C PRO A 268 -20.47 -13.58 9.14
N GLU A 269 -21.79 -13.44 9.22
CA GLU A 269 -22.45 -12.16 9.53
C GLU A 269 -21.92 -11.54 10.84
N THR A 270 -21.65 -12.37 11.85
CA THR A 270 -21.09 -11.93 13.14
C THR A 270 -19.71 -11.28 13.00
N GLU A 271 -18.88 -11.78 12.12
CA GLU A 271 -17.56 -11.16 11.83
C GLU A 271 -17.73 -9.87 11.04
N PHE A 272 -18.59 -9.87 10.02
CA PHE A 272 -18.86 -8.68 9.20
C PHE A 272 -19.33 -7.49 10.04
N ARG A 273 -20.22 -7.74 11.02
CA ARG A 273 -20.79 -6.69 11.89
C ARG A 273 -19.73 -5.94 12.69
N LYS A 274 -18.58 -6.52 12.98
CA LYS A 274 -17.48 -5.84 13.67
C LYS A 274 -16.97 -4.64 12.89
N LEU A 275 -17.10 -4.63 11.55
CA LEU A 275 -16.74 -3.49 10.72
C LEU A 275 -17.75 -2.33 10.83
N ALA A 276 -18.99 -2.57 11.22
CA ALA A 276 -20.03 -1.54 11.24
C ALA A 276 -19.74 -0.41 12.25
N GLY A 277 -18.95 -0.69 13.28
CA GLY A 277 -18.51 0.31 14.26
C GLY A 277 -17.29 1.11 13.86
N ILE A 278 -16.66 0.80 12.74
CA ILE A 278 -15.42 1.46 12.29
C ILE A 278 -15.75 2.43 11.15
N PRO A 279 -15.44 3.73 11.26
CA PRO A 279 -15.54 4.66 10.14
C PRO A 279 -14.68 4.18 8.95
N ILE A 280 -15.28 4.06 7.78
CA ILE A 280 -14.62 3.58 6.57
C ILE A 280 -14.75 4.62 5.46
N LEU A 281 -13.60 5.05 4.91
CA LEU A 281 -13.52 5.89 3.73
C LEU A 281 -12.89 5.09 2.59
N ILE A 282 -13.58 5.03 1.44
CA ILE A 282 -13.06 4.38 0.23
C ILE A 282 -12.81 5.45 -0.82
N ILE A 283 -11.61 5.48 -1.36
CA ILE A 283 -11.15 6.47 -2.33
C ILE A 283 -10.72 5.76 -3.61
N TYR A 284 -11.20 6.23 -4.74
CA TYR A 284 -10.76 5.83 -6.07
C TYR A 284 -10.15 7.03 -6.80
N GLY A 285 -9.08 6.77 -7.53
CA GLY A 285 -8.45 7.75 -8.41
C GLY A 285 -9.11 7.80 -9.79
N ASP A 286 -8.47 8.55 -10.68
CA ASP A 286 -8.91 8.76 -12.04
C ASP A 286 -8.67 7.57 -12.98
N ASN A 287 -9.04 7.73 -14.25
CA ASN A 287 -8.80 6.78 -15.34
C ASN A 287 -9.43 5.40 -15.13
N ILE A 288 -10.56 5.32 -14.41
CA ILE A 288 -11.35 4.09 -14.35
C ILE A 288 -12.18 3.98 -15.62
N ALA A 289 -12.03 2.87 -16.34
CA ALA A 289 -12.73 2.62 -17.59
C ALA A 289 -14.26 2.68 -17.40
N LYS A 290 -14.96 3.44 -18.25
CA LYS A 290 -16.43 3.55 -18.23
C LYS A 290 -17.10 2.37 -18.91
N GLU A 291 -16.43 1.79 -19.90
CA GLU A 291 -16.88 0.64 -20.69
C GLU A 291 -15.99 -0.58 -20.42
N ALA A 292 -16.41 -1.74 -20.89
CA ALA A 292 -15.57 -2.94 -20.88
C ALA A 292 -14.36 -2.74 -21.81
N SER A 293 -13.18 -3.15 -21.34
CA SER A 293 -11.90 -3.00 -22.03
C SER A 293 -11.32 -4.38 -22.38
N HIS A 294 -10.51 -4.43 -23.43
CA HIS A 294 -9.67 -5.60 -23.72
C HIS A 294 -8.52 -5.76 -22.72
N ILE A 295 -8.21 -4.71 -21.95
CA ILE A 295 -7.20 -4.74 -20.89
C ILE A 295 -7.84 -5.25 -19.58
N PHE A 296 -7.42 -6.42 -19.15
CA PHE A 296 -7.98 -7.09 -17.95
C PHE A 296 -7.97 -6.21 -16.70
N ASN A 297 -6.88 -5.50 -16.44
CA ASN A 297 -6.75 -4.65 -15.25
C ASN A 297 -7.72 -3.47 -15.25
N GLU A 298 -8.08 -2.90 -16.39
CA GLU A 298 -9.09 -1.84 -16.48
C GLU A 298 -10.47 -2.37 -16.04
N ASN A 299 -10.83 -3.58 -16.46
CA ASN A 299 -12.06 -4.24 -16.00
C ASN A 299 -12.06 -4.55 -14.51
N ILE A 300 -10.90 -4.91 -13.94
CA ILE A 300 -10.74 -5.10 -12.48
C ILE A 300 -11.12 -3.82 -11.74
N TRP A 301 -10.55 -2.68 -12.10
CA TRP A 301 -10.81 -1.41 -11.40
C TRP A 301 -12.23 -0.90 -11.62
N ARG A 302 -12.76 -1.06 -12.84
CA ARG A 302 -14.15 -0.75 -13.14
C ARG A 302 -15.10 -1.53 -12.23
N LEU A 303 -14.92 -2.82 -12.13
CA LEU A 303 -15.78 -3.69 -11.31
C LEU A 303 -15.59 -3.39 -9.81
N SER A 304 -14.37 -3.16 -9.37
CA SER A 304 -14.08 -2.79 -7.98
C SER A 304 -14.82 -1.51 -7.60
N SER A 305 -14.76 -0.47 -8.41
CA SER A 305 -15.46 0.80 -8.15
C SER A 305 -16.99 0.67 -8.12
N ILE A 306 -17.56 -0.23 -8.94
CA ILE A 306 -19.00 -0.53 -8.91
C ILE A 306 -19.36 -1.25 -7.60
N ARG A 307 -18.60 -2.27 -7.22
CA ARG A 307 -18.85 -3.06 -5.99
C ARG A 307 -18.59 -2.29 -4.70
N ALA A 308 -17.72 -1.28 -4.76
CA ALA A 308 -17.48 -0.38 -3.62
C ALA A 308 -18.77 0.26 -3.12
N LYS A 309 -19.76 0.46 -3.98
CA LYS A 309 -21.06 1.04 -3.62
C LYS A 309 -21.95 0.09 -2.79
N GLN A 310 -21.65 -1.19 -2.78
CA GLN A 310 -22.40 -2.21 -2.02
C GLN A 310 -21.99 -2.22 -0.55
N LEU A 311 -20.71 -2.11 -0.23
CA LEU A 311 -20.20 -2.22 1.14
C LEU A 311 -20.79 -1.16 2.10
N PRO A 312 -20.81 0.15 1.80
CA PRO A 312 -21.37 1.15 2.71
C PRO A 312 -22.83 0.92 3.04
N LYS A 313 -23.64 0.54 2.04
CA LYS A 313 -25.06 0.24 2.24
C LYS A 313 -25.24 -0.92 3.21
N ARG A 314 -24.44 -1.95 3.10
CA ARG A 314 -24.52 -3.13 3.95
C ARG A 314 -24.02 -2.86 5.37
N LEU A 315 -22.96 -2.06 5.53
CA LEU A 315 -22.46 -1.65 6.84
C LEU A 315 -23.47 -0.78 7.59
N THR A 316 -24.13 0.15 6.91
CA THR A 316 -25.21 0.96 7.51
C THR A 316 -26.36 0.08 7.97
N ALA A 317 -26.80 -0.90 7.18
CA ALA A 317 -27.83 -1.84 7.57
C ALA A 317 -27.41 -2.69 8.78
N ALA A 318 -26.17 -3.13 8.85
CA ALA A 318 -25.63 -3.89 9.98
C ALA A 318 -25.58 -3.07 11.28
N ALA A 319 -25.26 -1.79 11.20
CA ALA A 319 -25.25 -0.87 12.36
C ALA A 319 -26.65 -0.65 12.94
N VAL A 320 -27.69 -0.50 12.08
CA VAL A 320 -29.08 -0.29 12.51
C VAL A 320 -29.67 -1.52 13.21
N THR A 321 -29.25 -2.72 12.82
CA THR A 321 -29.76 -3.97 13.44
C THR A 321 -29.07 -4.34 14.74
N SER A 322 -28.01 -3.62 15.15
CA SER A 322 -27.26 -3.82 16.38
C SER A 322 -27.61 -2.81 17.50
N ALA A 323 -28.48 -1.85 17.23
CA ALA A 323 -29.04 -0.88 18.17
C ALA A 323 -30.39 -1.34 18.66
#